data_eece62ba73e35e881daa59cc736ac468
#
_entry.id   eece62ba73e35e881daa59cc736ac468
#
_cell.length_a   1.000
_cell.length_b   1.000
_cell.length_c   1.000
_cell.angle_alpha   90.00
_cell.angle_beta   90.00
_cell.angle_gamma   90.00
#
_symmetry.space_group_name_H-M   'P 1'
#
loop_
_entity.id
_entity.type
_entity.pdbx_description
1 polymer ?
#
loop_
_entity_poly.entity_id
_entity_poly.type
_entity_poly.pdbx_seq_one_letter_code
_entity_poly.pdbx_strand_id
1 'polypeptide(L)'
;MTDELIYKSAQAVKDAGIGLQISCIYGNPGETPGQMFKTLEMVDTIKPTQNSAYIFYPFPKTKMYDAAVKMGYLDAEGQEKVRQGISGYHHESILKHPHKELAETLAKITPIYARAPGFAKPFLRWMVKHRMKRLALVLYVCLIPLTFPFLGMEGIKVTLRMAWRAIRRPRPPKPQIAAEPAKLRAASG
;
A
#
# COMPACT_ATOMS: atom_id res chain seq x y z
N MET A 1 -9.10 18.97 -5.38
CA MET A 1 -8.46 19.41 -4.12
C MET A 1 -7.02 19.74 -4.45
N THR A 2 -6.55 20.94 -4.07
CA THR A 2 -5.17 21.39 -4.33
C THR A 2 -4.26 21.04 -3.14
N ASP A 3 -2.95 20.94 -3.40
CA ASP A 3 -1.96 20.68 -2.34
C ASP A 3 -2.00 21.75 -1.25
N GLU A 4 -2.17 23.00 -1.65
CA GLU A 4 -2.27 24.14 -0.74
C GLU A 4 -3.42 23.98 0.26
N LEU A 5 -4.59 23.55 -0.23
CA LEU A 5 -5.74 23.29 0.62
C LEU A 5 -5.48 22.15 1.62
N ILE A 6 -4.74 21.12 1.19
CA ILE A 6 -4.35 20.00 2.08
C ILE A 6 -3.45 20.52 3.20
N TYR A 7 -2.42 21.31 2.87
CA TYR A 7 -1.51 21.88 3.87
C TYR A 7 -2.24 22.81 4.84
N LYS A 8 -3.09 23.71 4.33
CA LYS A 8 -3.87 24.64 5.14
C LYS A 8 -4.82 23.90 6.09
N SER A 9 -5.52 22.89 5.59
CA SER A 9 -6.42 22.08 6.42
C SER A 9 -5.67 21.30 7.50
N ALA A 10 -4.53 20.70 7.14
CA ALA A 10 -3.69 19.98 8.08
C ALA A 10 -3.15 20.91 9.18
N GLN A 11 -2.75 22.13 8.82
CA GLN A 11 -2.27 23.12 9.78
C GLN A 11 -3.39 23.57 10.74
N ALA A 12 -4.60 23.84 10.23
CA ALA A 12 -5.75 24.22 11.04
C ALA A 12 -6.11 23.15 12.10
N VAL A 13 -6.06 21.86 11.73
CA VAL A 13 -6.29 20.75 12.67
C VAL A 13 -5.24 20.72 13.77
N LYS A 14 -3.97 20.96 13.42
CA LYS A 14 -2.86 20.99 14.38
C LYS A 14 -2.94 22.19 15.31
N ASP A 15 -3.28 23.36 14.79
CA ASP A 15 -3.42 24.59 15.59
C ASP A 15 -4.55 24.47 16.62
N ALA A 16 -5.58 23.67 16.30
CA ALA A 16 -6.65 23.31 17.24
C ALA A 16 -6.23 22.24 18.28
N GLY A 17 -4.98 21.78 18.29
CA GLY A 17 -4.49 20.75 19.21
C GLY A 17 -5.03 19.35 18.94
N ILE A 18 -5.63 19.12 17.77
CA ILE A 18 -6.25 17.83 17.40
C ILE A 18 -5.22 16.92 16.73
N GLY A 19 -5.19 15.65 17.12
CA GLY A 19 -4.34 14.64 16.47
C GLY A 19 -4.77 14.41 15.01
N LEU A 20 -3.81 14.55 14.08
CA LEU A 20 -4.03 14.38 12.66
C LEU A 20 -3.59 13.00 12.20
N GLN A 21 -4.52 12.23 11.59
CA GLN A 21 -4.20 10.99 10.89
C GLN A 21 -4.29 11.21 9.38
N ILE A 22 -3.28 10.72 8.66
CA ILE A 22 -3.24 10.73 7.18
C ILE A 22 -3.13 9.30 6.66
N SER A 23 -3.92 9.00 5.63
CA SER A 23 -3.82 7.76 4.85
C SER A 23 -3.41 8.08 3.42
N CYS A 24 -2.35 7.43 2.94
CA CYS A 24 -1.85 7.57 1.58
C CYS A 24 -2.13 6.30 0.78
N ILE A 25 -2.36 6.46 -0.52
CA ILE A 25 -2.54 5.35 -1.46
C ILE A 25 -1.54 5.52 -2.59
N TYR A 26 -0.76 4.48 -2.87
CA TYR A 26 0.24 4.45 -3.93
C TYR A 26 -0.14 3.44 -5.02
N GLY A 27 0.34 3.69 -6.24
CA GLY A 27 0.13 2.79 -7.37
C GLY A 27 -1.23 2.96 -8.02
N ASN A 28 -1.80 4.17 -7.98
CA ASN A 28 -3.01 4.50 -8.72
C ASN A 28 -2.76 4.33 -10.25
N PRO A 29 -3.77 3.94 -11.05
CA PRO A 29 -3.65 3.89 -12.49
C PRO A 29 -3.15 5.22 -13.07
N GLY A 30 -2.04 5.19 -13.81
CA GLY A 30 -1.40 6.38 -14.39
C GLY A 30 -0.52 7.19 -13.43
N GLU A 31 -0.38 6.79 -12.17
CA GLU A 31 0.48 7.49 -11.22
C GLU A 31 1.96 7.36 -11.61
N THR A 32 2.67 8.49 -11.67
CA THR A 32 4.09 8.55 -12.00
C THR A 32 4.96 8.45 -10.75
N PRO A 33 6.25 8.03 -10.87
CA PRO A 33 7.18 8.06 -9.75
C PRO A 33 7.28 9.43 -9.06
N GLY A 34 7.26 10.52 -9.83
CA GLY A 34 7.30 11.88 -9.29
C GLY A 34 6.11 12.18 -8.39
N GLN A 35 4.90 11.77 -8.78
CA GLN A 35 3.70 11.94 -7.98
C GLN A 35 3.75 11.09 -6.69
N MET A 36 4.26 9.87 -6.77
CA MET A 36 4.46 9.02 -5.59
C MET A 36 5.45 9.64 -4.59
N PHE A 37 6.57 10.18 -5.08
CA PHE A 37 7.53 10.89 -4.22
C PHE A 37 6.95 12.17 -3.64
N LYS A 38 6.14 12.92 -4.41
CA LYS A 38 5.44 14.12 -3.92
C LYS A 38 4.49 13.78 -2.75
N THR A 39 3.79 12.64 -2.82
CA THR A 39 2.97 12.15 -1.71
C THR A 39 3.82 11.88 -0.46
N LEU A 40 4.98 11.25 -0.59
CA LEU A 40 5.91 11.04 0.52
C LEU A 40 6.39 12.37 1.14
N GLU A 41 6.74 13.34 0.31
CA GLU A 41 7.19 14.66 0.73
C GLU A 41 6.08 15.47 1.42
N MET A 42 4.85 15.33 0.94
CA MET A 42 3.69 15.95 1.58
C MET A 42 3.48 15.41 3.00
N VAL A 43 3.54 14.09 3.20
CA VAL A 43 3.45 13.49 4.54
C VAL A 43 4.57 13.95 5.44
N ASP A 44 5.80 14.07 4.92
CA ASP A 44 6.96 14.55 5.66
C ASP A 44 6.83 16.01 6.08
N THR A 45 6.27 16.84 5.21
CA THR A 45 6.01 18.27 5.49
C THR A 45 4.90 18.44 6.52
N ILE A 46 3.82 17.70 6.37
CA ILE A 46 2.67 17.79 7.29
C ILE A 46 3.02 17.22 8.67
N LYS A 47 3.88 16.20 8.77
CA LYS A 47 4.23 15.54 10.05
C LYS A 47 2.99 15.18 10.86
N PRO A 48 2.11 14.29 10.35
CA PRO A 48 0.89 13.90 11.05
C PRO A 48 1.21 13.16 12.36
N THR A 49 0.27 13.16 13.29
CA THR A 49 0.34 12.36 14.52
C THR A 49 0.42 10.88 14.21
N GLN A 50 -0.33 10.45 13.19
CA GLN A 50 -0.32 9.07 12.69
C GLN A 50 -0.45 9.07 11.17
N ASN A 51 0.27 8.17 10.50
CA ASN A 51 0.08 7.94 9.07
C ASN A 51 0.03 6.45 8.74
N SER A 52 -0.73 6.15 7.71
CA SER A 52 -0.83 4.83 7.10
C SER A 52 -0.62 4.95 5.60
N ALA A 53 -0.06 3.93 4.99
CA ALA A 53 0.13 3.92 3.55
C ALA A 53 -0.30 2.57 2.98
N TYR A 54 -1.05 2.63 1.90
CA TYR A 54 -1.68 1.50 1.26
C TYR A 54 -1.31 1.44 -0.22
N ILE A 55 -1.50 0.28 -0.81
CA ILE A 55 -1.39 0.08 -2.24
C ILE A 55 -2.80 0.17 -2.83
N PHE A 56 -2.93 0.84 -3.97
CA PHE A 56 -4.20 0.95 -4.65
C PHE A 56 -4.80 -0.43 -4.94
N TYR A 57 -6.07 -0.59 -4.58
CA TYR A 57 -6.88 -1.75 -4.88
C TYR A 57 -8.04 -1.37 -5.81
N PRO A 58 -8.21 -2.03 -6.97
CA PRO A 58 -9.23 -1.69 -7.95
C PRO A 58 -10.60 -2.25 -7.53
N PHE A 59 -11.44 -1.41 -6.90
CA PHE A 59 -12.81 -1.81 -6.57
C PHE A 59 -13.69 -1.80 -7.82
N PRO A 60 -14.40 -2.90 -8.12
CA PRO A 60 -15.33 -2.98 -9.27
C PRO A 60 -16.34 -1.83 -9.29
N LYS A 61 -16.79 -1.44 -10.48
CA LYS A 61 -17.75 -0.35 -10.70
C LYS A 61 -17.25 1.06 -10.30
N THR A 62 -15.93 1.24 -10.19
CA THR A 62 -15.33 2.55 -9.98
C THR A 62 -14.60 3.02 -11.23
N LYS A 63 -14.55 4.34 -11.47
CA LYS A 63 -13.78 4.93 -12.57
C LYS A 63 -12.31 4.52 -12.58
N MET A 64 -11.73 4.31 -11.40
CA MET A 64 -10.34 3.87 -11.26
C MET A 64 -10.14 2.40 -11.64
N TYR A 65 -11.14 1.55 -11.41
CA TYR A 65 -11.15 0.18 -11.93
C TYR A 65 -11.16 0.16 -13.45
N ASP A 66 -12.06 0.95 -14.05
CA ASP A 66 -12.18 1.06 -15.51
C ASP A 66 -10.88 1.61 -16.13
N ALA A 67 -10.26 2.59 -15.48
CA ALA A 67 -8.96 3.11 -15.89
C ALA A 67 -7.85 2.06 -15.84
N ALA A 68 -7.81 1.23 -14.78
CA ALA A 68 -6.84 0.15 -14.63
C ALA A 68 -6.99 -0.92 -15.74
N VAL A 69 -8.24 -1.26 -16.09
CA VAL A 69 -8.54 -2.19 -17.20
C VAL A 69 -8.14 -1.57 -18.53
N LYS A 70 -8.54 -0.32 -18.80
CA LYS A 70 -8.23 0.41 -20.05
C LYS A 70 -6.72 0.56 -20.27
N MET A 71 -5.94 0.76 -19.23
CA MET A 71 -4.48 0.85 -19.28
C MET A 71 -3.77 -0.51 -19.36
N GLY A 72 -4.50 -1.62 -19.34
CA GLY A 72 -3.94 -2.97 -19.33
C GLY A 72 -3.24 -3.36 -18.04
N TYR A 73 -3.45 -2.60 -16.96
CA TYR A 73 -2.85 -2.91 -15.65
C TYR A 73 -3.62 -3.98 -14.88
N LEU A 74 -4.88 -4.22 -15.24
CA LEU A 74 -5.74 -5.24 -14.66
C LEU A 74 -6.21 -6.20 -15.76
N ASP A 75 -5.50 -7.30 -15.93
CA ASP A 75 -5.84 -8.35 -16.89
C ASP A 75 -6.99 -9.27 -16.39
N ALA A 76 -7.38 -10.24 -17.19
CA ALA A 76 -8.48 -11.16 -16.86
C ALA A 76 -8.24 -11.93 -15.55
N GLU A 77 -6.99 -12.37 -15.28
CA GLU A 77 -6.62 -13.03 -14.03
C GLU A 77 -6.76 -12.07 -12.83
N GLY A 78 -6.31 -10.84 -12.98
CA GLY A 78 -6.45 -9.80 -11.96
C GLY A 78 -7.91 -9.44 -11.68
N GLN A 79 -8.75 -9.34 -12.72
CA GLN A 79 -10.19 -9.11 -12.58
C GLN A 79 -10.89 -10.25 -11.84
N GLU A 80 -10.49 -11.50 -12.11
CA GLU A 80 -11.02 -12.67 -11.39
C GLU A 80 -10.63 -12.65 -9.91
N LYS A 81 -9.37 -12.33 -9.58
CA LYS A 81 -8.92 -12.16 -8.19
C LYS A 81 -9.73 -11.08 -7.46
N VAL A 82 -10.02 -9.97 -8.13
CA VAL A 82 -10.85 -8.90 -7.59
C VAL A 82 -12.28 -9.38 -7.33
N ARG A 83 -12.88 -10.15 -8.25
CA ARG A 83 -14.22 -10.73 -8.07
C ARG A 83 -14.29 -11.71 -6.90
N GLN A 84 -13.21 -12.47 -6.67
CA GLN A 84 -13.08 -13.39 -5.54
C GLN A 84 -12.78 -12.68 -4.21
N GLY A 85 -12.65 -11.36 -4.21
CA GLY A 85 -12.33 -10.59 -3.01
C GLY A 85 -10.89 -10.78 -2.50
N ILE A 86 -10.00 -11.32 -3.35
CA ILE A 86 -8.59 -11.46 -2.99
C ILE A 86 -7.96 -10.08 -2.96
N SER A 87 -7.70 -9.57 -1.77
CA SER A 87 -7.09 -8.25 -1.58
C SER A 87 -5.63 -8.37 -1.16
N GLY A 88 -4.79 -7.54 -1.77
CA GLY A 88 -3.36 -7.42 -1.45
C GLY A 88 -2.94 -6.01 -1.03
N TYR A 89 -3.89 -5.10 -0.81
CA TYR A 89 -3.61 -3.67 -0.63
C TYR A 89 -2.63 -3.32 0.51
N HIS A 90 -2.36 -4.25 1.40
CA HIS A 90 -1.34 -4.07 2.45
C HIS A 90 0.06 -4.55 2.04
N HIS A 91 0.17 -5.51 1.10
CA HIS A 91 1.44 -6.19 0.85
C HIS A 91 1.87 -6.18 -0.60
N GLU A 92 0.97 -6.47 -1.53
CA GLU A 92 1.28 -6.57 -2.96
C GLU A 92 0.15 -5.99 -3.80
N SER A 93 0.52 -5.31 -4.90
CA SER A 93 -0.45 -4.82 -5.86
C SER A 93 -0.96 -5.96 -6.75
N ILE A 94 -2.27 -6.01 -6.96
CA ILE A 94 -2.90 -6.87 -7.98
C ILE A 94 -2.62 -6.31 -9.38
N LEU A 95 -2.39 -5.00 -9.50
CA LEU A 95 -2.15 -4.35 -10.76
C LEU A 95 -0.76 -4.68 -11.33
N LYS A 96 -0.69 -4.86 -12.64
CA LYS A 96 0.54 -4.90 -13.43
C LYS A 96 1.05 -3.48 -13.72
N HIS A 97 1.10 -2.63 -12.69
CA HIS A 97 1.55 -1.25 -12.81
C HIS A 97 3.06 -1.19 -13.11
N PRO A 98 3.54 -0.32 -14.06
CA PRO A 98 4.96 -0.23 -14.40
C PRO A 98 5.86 0.13 -13.21
N HIS A 99 5.31 0.82 -12.22
CA HIS A 99 6.03 1.22 -11.00
C HIS A 99 5.55 0.48 -9.75
N LYS A 100 5.04 -0.75 -9.91
CA LYS A 100 4.53 -1.61 -8.83
C LYS A 100 5.48 -1.71 -7.64
N GLU A 101 6.75 -2.04 -7.90
CA GLU A 101 7.75 -2.21 -6.83
C GLU A 101 8.02 -0.92 -6.06
N LEU A 102 8.00 0.22 -6.75
CA LEU A 102 8.14 1.53 -6.12
C LEU A 102 6.96 1.81 -5.18
N ALA A 103 5.72 1.61 -5.65
CA ALA A 103 4.51 1.78 -4.85
C ALA A 103 4.52 0.88 -3.60
N GLU A 104 4.89 -0.40 -3.76
CA GLU A 104 4.99 -1.36 -2.67
C GLU A 104 6.09 -1.00 -1.66
N THR A 105 7.20 -0.43 -2.11
CA THR A 105 8.28 0.03 -1.24
C THR A 105 7.86 1.29 -0.48
N LEU A 106 7.25 2.26 -1.16
CA LEU A 106 6.73 3.49 -0.56
C LEU A 106 5.65 3.21 0.49
N ALA A 107 4.72 2.30 0.22
CA ALA A 107 3.69 1.92 1.19
C ALA A 107 4.28 1.40 2.51
N LYS A 108 5.46 0.76 2.49
CA LYS A 108 6.16 0.29 3.69
C LYS A 108 7.02 1.36 4.35
N ILE A 109 7.62 2.23 3.55
CA ILE A 109 8.58 3.24 4.06
C ILE A 109 7.86 4.49 4.57
N THR A 110 6.74 4.92 3.98
CA THR A 110 6.06 6.17 4.34
C THR A 110 5.71 6.27 5.84
N PRO A 111 5.16 5.24 6.51
CA PRO A 111 4.88 5.31 7.94
C PRO A 111 6.14 5.53 8.81
N ILE A 112 7.27 5.00 8.37
CA ILE A 112 8.56 5.14 9.04
C ILE A 112 9.18 6.51 8.74
N TYR A 113 9.14 6.91 7.47
CA TYR A 113 9.81 8.10 6.95
C TYR A 113 9.35 9.39 7.65
N ALA A 114 8.05 9.54 7.88
CA ALA A 114 7.49 10.72 8.51
C ALA A 114 7.98 10.93 9.96
N ARG A 115 8.38 9.86 10.64
CA ARG A 115 8.89 9.88 12.03
C ARG A 115 10.40 9.73 12.11
N ALA A 116 11.05 9.41 10.99
CA ALA A 116 12.48 9.23 10.96
C ALA A 116 13.23 10.53 11.28
N PRO A 117 14.31 10.46 12.05
CA PRO A 117 15.19 11.60 12.26
C PRO A 117 15.83 12.03 10.93
N GLY A 118 16.17 13.31 10.82
CA GLY A 118 16.67 13.89 9.56
C GLY A 118 17.82 13.12 8.92
N PHE A 119 18.76 12.63 9.74
CA PHE A 119 19.93 11.87 9.25
C PHE A 119 19.55 10.51 8.62
N ALA A 120 18.42 9.89 9.00
CA ALA A 120 17.99 8.61 8.45
C ALA A 120 17.20 8.76 7.15
N LYS A 121 16.61 9.93 6.87
CA LYS A 121 15.80 10.18 5.68
C LYS A 121 16.54 9.96 4.35
N PRO A 122 17.81 10.40 4.16
CA PRO A 122 18.56 10.12 2.95
C PRO A 122 18.71 8.62 2.68
N PHE A 123 18.98 7.83 3.71
CA PHE A 123 19.07 6.36 3.59
C PHE A 123 17.72 5.74 3.20
N LEU A 124 16.62 6.15 3.82
CA LEU A 124 15.28 5.67 3.47
C LEU A 124 14.91 6.06 2.03
N ARG A 125 15.23 7.27 1.58
CA ARG A 125 15.04 7.69 0.18
C ARG A 125 15.88 6.87 -0.79
N TRP A 126 17.11 6.60 -0.43
CA TRP A 126 18.00 5.72 -1.22
C TRP A 126 17.40 4.32 -1.36
N MET A 127 16.90 3.72 -0.27
CA MET A 127 16.20 2.42 -0.31
C MET A 127 15.00 2.43 -1.24
N VAL A 128 14.17 3.49 -1.21
CA VAL A 128 13.02 3.65 -2.09
C VAL A 128 13.47 3.75 -3.55
N LYS A 129 14.50 4.57 -3.83
CA LYS A 129 15.06 4.74 -5.18
C LYS A 129 15.57 3.41 -5.76
N HIS A 130 16.19 2.59 -4.94
CA HIS A 130 16.71 1.26 -5.33
C HIS A 130 15.69 0.14 -5.18
N ARG A 131 14.40 0.47 -4.90
CA ARG A 131 13.28 -0.49 -4.81
C ARG A 131 13.56 -1.67 -3.88
N MET A 132 14.19 -1.42 -2.73
CA MET A 132 14.62 -2.43 -1.76
C MET A 132 13.45 -2.96 -0.92
N LYS A 133 12.46 -3.55 -1.60
CA LYS A 133 11.18 -4.04 -1.03
C LYS A 133 11.38 -4.96 0.19
N ARG A 134 12.36 -5.89 0.15
CA ARG A 134 12.61 -6.83 1.25
C ARG A 134 13.15 -6.13 2.48
N LEU A 135 14.12 -5.23 2.30
CA LEU A 135 14.68 -4.46 3.41
C LEU A 135 13.65 -3.49 3.98
N ALA A 136 12.83 -2.86 3.12
CA ALA A 136 11.70 -2.04 3.54
C ALA A 136 10.69 -2.82 4.40
N LEU A 137 10.40 -4.08 4.05
CA LEU A 137 9.53 -4.95 4.83
C LEU A 137 10.14 -5.27 6.20
N VAL A 138 11.43 -5.62 6.25
CA VAL A 138 12.12 -5.90 7.53
C VAL A 138 12.10 -4.67 8.44
N LEU A 139 12.46 -3.50 7.91
CA LEU A 139 12.40 -2.26 8.67
C LEU A 139 10.98 -1.92 9.14
N TYR A 140 9.99 -2.08 8.27
CA TYR A 140 8.59 -1.85 8.62
C TYR A 140 8.16 -2.72 9.79
N VAL A 141 8.46 -4.02 9.74
CA VAL A 141 8.11 -4.96 10.81
C VAL A 141 8.86 -4.65 12.11
N CYS A 142 10.17 -4.35 12.03
CA CYS A 142 10.97 -4.03 13.22
C CYS A 142 10.57 -2.70 13.88
N LEU A 143 10.10 -1.72 13.08
CA LEU A 143 9.77 -0.38 13.57
C LEU A 143 8.28 -0.15 13.78
N ILE A 144 7.41 -1.09 13.44
CA ILE A 144 5.96 -1.03 13.73
C ILE A 144 5.66 -0.64 15.18
N PRO A 145 6.34 -1.22 16.20
CA PRO A 145 6.08 -0.87 17.60
C PRO A 145 6.32 0.61 17.90
N LEU A 146 7.28 1.23 17.19
CA LEU A 146 7.59 2.66 17.33
C LEU A 146 6.59 3.55 16.58
N THR A 147 5.95 3.01 15.52
CA THR A 147 4.95 3.74 14.74
C THR A 147 3.56 3.70 15.34
N PHE A 148 3.28 2.72 16.18
CA PHE A 148 1.99 2.54 16.87
C PHE A 148 2.19 2.40 18.38
N PRO A 149 2.46 3.50 19.11
CA PRO A 149 2.74 3.44 20.56
C PRO A 149 1.57 2.91 21.40
N PHE A 150 0.36 2.83 20.84
CA PHE A 150 -0.83 2.23 21.49
C PHE A 150 -0.88 0.70 21.41
N LEU A 151 -0.02 0.07 20.62
CA LEU A 151 0.12 -1.38 20.59
C LEU A 151 0.93 -1.85 21.79
N GLY A 152 0.46 -1.84 22.98
CA GLY A 152 1.17 -2.37 24.15
C GLY A 152 1.95 -3.68 23.88
N MET A 153 2.67 -4.21 24.84
CA MET A 153 3.52 -5.42 24.67
C MET A 153 2.81 -6.58 23.95
N GLU A 154 1.50 -6.76 24.16
CA GLU A 154 0.70 -7.78 23.47
C GLU A 154 0.53 -7.49 21.97
N GLY A 155 0.32 -6.24 21.58
CA GLY A 155 0.28 -5.84 20.17
C GLY A 155 1.62 -6.09 19.46
N ILE A 156 2.74 -5.85 20.13
CA ILE A 156 4.08 -6.16 19.60
C ILE A 156 4.23 -7.67 19.37
N LYS A 157 3.84 -8.50 20.33
CA LYS A 157 3.88 -9.97 20.20
C LYS A 157 3.00 -10.47 19.04
N VAL A 158 1.80 -9.92 18.87
CA VAL A 158 0.90 -10.24 17.75
C VAL A 158 1.53 -9.85 16.41
N THR A 159 2.10 -8.66 16.31
CA THR A 159 2.75 -8.16 15.10
C THR A 159 3.97 -9.01 14.73
N LEU A 160 4.81 -9.36 15.70
CA LEU A 160 5.95 -10.24 15.47
C LEU A 160 5.53 -11.66 15.04
N ARG A 161 4.45 -12.21 15.61
CA ARG A 161 3.88 -13.48 15.15
C ARG A 161 3.33 -13.41 13.74
N MET A 162 2.66 -12.32 13.38
CA MET A 162 2.17 -12.10 12.00
C MET A 162 3.32 -11.97 11.01
N ALA A 163 4.36 -11.22 11.36
CA ALA A 163 5.56 -11.08 10.55
C ALA A 163 6.28 -12.42 10.36
N TRP A 164 6.47 -13.18 11.42
CA TRP A 164 7.05 -14.51 11.37
C TRP A 164 6.25 -15.47 10.49
N ARG A 165 4.92 -15.43 10.58
CA ARG A 165 4.03 -16.20 9.72
C ARG A 165 4.13 -15.76 8.24
N ALA A 166 4.24 -14.46 7.97
CA ALA A 166 4.38 -13.93 6.62
C ALA A 166 5.71 -14.33 5.96
N ILE A 167 6.80 -14.37 6.75
CA ILE A 167 8.13 -14.81 6.27
C ILE A 167 8.15 -16.33 6.02
N ARG A 168 7.46 -17.11 6.87
CA ARG A 168 7.43 -18.59 6.80
C ARG A 168 6.31 -19.16 5.93
N ARG A 169 5.37 -18.35 5.42
CA ARG A 169 4.31 -18.87 4.56
C ARG A 169 4.94 -19.45 3.30
N PRO A 170 4.79 -20.77 3.05
CA PRO A 170 5.02 -21.32 1.72
C PRO A 170 4.09 -20.57 0.76
N ARG A 171 4.54 -20.37 -0.49
CA ARG A 171 3.68 -19.78 -1.52
C ARG A 171 2.33 -20.49 -1.50
N PRO A 172 1.19 -19.77 -1.50
CA PRO A 172 -0.10 -20.41 -1.58
C PRO A 172 -0.10 -21.36 -2.78
N PRO A 173 -0.67 -22.57 -2.68
CA PRO A 173 -0.81 -23.46 -3.82
C PRO A 173 -1.48 -22.67 -4.94
N LYS A 174 -0.99 -22.87 -6.18
CA LYS A 174 -1.64 -22.26 -7.36
C LYS A 174 -3.13 -22.58 -7.27
N PRO A 175 -4.03 -21.57 -7.42
CA PRO A 175 -5.45 -21.86 -7.39
C PRO A 175 -5.72 -22.96 -8.41
N GLN A 176 -6.23 -24.09 -7.96
CA GLN A 176 -6.80 -25.08 -8.85
C GLN A 176 -8.00 -24.40 -9.49
N ILE A 177 -7.88 -24.11 -10.78
CA ILE A 177 -9.00 -23.64 -11.59
C ILE A 177 -10.02 -24.78 -11.49
N ALA A 178 -11.09 -24.56 -10.72
CA ALA A 178 -12.20 -25.48 -10.66
C ALA A 178 -12.67 -25.68 -12.10
N ALA A 179 -12.60 -26.92 -12.59
CA ALA A 179 -13.05 -27.26 -13.91
C ALA A 179 -14.49 -26.74 -14.05
N GLU A 180 -14.72 -25.96 -15.11
CA GLU A 180 -16.01 -25.39 -15.46
C GLU A 180 -17.06 -26.52 -15.44
N PRO A 181 -18.16 -26.40 -14.68
CA PRO A 181 -19.15 -27.44 -14.62
C PRO A 181 -19.71 -27.69 -16.04
N ALA A 182 -19.56 -28.89 -16.51
CA ALA A 182 -19.93 -29.35 -17.87
C ALA A 182 -21.40 -29.09 -18.32
N LYS A 183 -22.19 -28.44 -17.46
CA LYS A 183 -23.62 -28.13 -17.72
C LYS A 183 -23.86 -26.87 -18.57
N LEU A 184 -22.84 -26.03 -18.84
CA LEU A 184 -23.02 -24.84 -19.68
C LEU A 184 -22.77 -25.08 -21.18
N ARG A 185 -22.20 -26.21 -21.57
CA ARG A 185 -22.00 -26.57 -22.99
C ARG A 185 -23.22 -27.20 -23.68
N ALA A 186 -24.24 -27.58 -22.91
CA ALA A 186 -25.44 -28.23 -23.46
C ALA A 186 -26.60 -27.27 -23.78
N ALA A 187 -26.44 -25.96 -23.55
CA ALA A 187 -27.49 -24.96 -23.79
C ALA A 187 -27.25 -24.01 -24.98
N SER A 188 -26.21 -24.30 -25.80
CA SER A 188 -25.88 -23.52 -27.02
C SER A 188 -25.74 -24.41 -28.25
N GLY A 189 -26.44 -25.52 -28.30
CA GLY A 189 -26.64 -26.35 -29.52
C GLY A 189 -28.05 -26.21 -30.00
#